data_b51be6582c59b11613ed2d478a8599ab
#
_entry.id   b51be6582c59b11613ed2d478a8599ab
#
_cell.length_a   1.000
_cell.length_b   1.000
_cell.length_c   1.000
_cell.angle_alpha   90.00
_cell.angle_beta   90.00
_cell.angle_gamma   90.00
#
_symmetry.space_group_name_H-M   'P 1'
#
loop_
_entity.id
_entity.type
_entity.pdbx_description
1 polymer ?
#
loop_
_entity_poly.entity_id
_entity_poly.type
_entity_poly.pdbx_seq_one_letter_code
_entity_poly.pdbx_strand_id
1 'polypeptide(L)'
;MKKGMQRFMKGRKAAVVAAVLAVSTLMTACGSKEYLKDIKASDYVTLGNYIGIKASAAEPVVEDGMVDAYIEYYIRPQAPKEEVTGRAIEEGDTANIDFVGYLDGEAFEGGTGSNYDLTIGAHQFIDGFEAGLIGVNIGETVSLDLEFPNPYENNPDLSGAPVVFEVTVNSISRQELTDEYVQSLGIAECSTEQELRDFLYNSFYESAVQTYESTIETIISNTIMAGCTFKEPPAKMVERYAQNIEEAMRTQAAMYGMTLQAFMQANYGMSEATYRERFQSEALTGVQEYIMYQAIADIEGLNPTEEQLQEEISSRVEAYGYESEEAYRESVDIEMLKEQLMRNNVMEFLKENGNITMTSTIVD
;
A
#
# COMPACT_ATOMS: atom_id res chain seq x y z
N MET A 1 3.36 -26.90 -8.42
CA MET A 1 2.85 -25.61 -7.91
C MET A 1 1.64 -25.76 -6.96
N LYS A 2 0.50 -26.38 -7.33
CA LYS A 2 -0.69 -26.51 -6.44
C LYS A 2 -0.46 -27.11 -5.03
N LYS A 3 0.46 -28.05 -4.85
CA LYS A 3 0.75 -28.65 -3.53
C LYS A 3 1.62 -27.79 -2.60
N GLY A 4 2.40 -26.86 -3.13
CA GLY A 4 3.19 -25.90 -2.35
C GLY A 4 2.30 -24.81 -1.75
N MET A 5 1.36 -24.31 -2.55
CA MET A 5 0.40 -23.25 -2.17
C MET A 5 -0.53 -23.68 -1.02
N GLN A 6 -1.01 -24.93 -1.02
CA GLN A 6 -1.85 -25.46 0.08
C GLN A 6 -1.11 -25.69 1.40
N ARG A 7 0.22 -25.87 1.35
CA ARG A 7 1.03 -26.06 2.56
C ARG A 7 1.43 -24.73 3.20
N PHE A 8 1.58 -23.67 2.38
CA PHE A 8 1.85 -22.30 2.85
C PHE A 8 0.62 -21.65 3.50
N MET A 9 -0.56 -21.89 2.95
CA MET A 9 -1.84 -21.37 3.49
C MET A 9 -2.26 -21.97 4.84
N LYS A 10 -1.75 -23.14 5.21
CA LYS A 10 -2.10 -23.80 6.49
C LYS A 10 -1.29 -23.33 7.69
N GLY A 11 -0.19 -22.61 7.50
CA GLY A 11 0.74 -22.23 8.58
C GLY A 11 0.64 -20.77 9.07
N ARG A 12 -0.08 -19.89 8.35
CA ARG A 12 -0.08 -18.45 8.64
C ARG A 12 -1.48 -17.79 8.63
N LYS A 13 -2.49 -18.48 9.15
CA LYS A 13 -3.86 -17.92 9.28
C LYS A 13 -3.98 -16.73 10.25
N ALA A 14 -2.91 -16.29 10.89
CA ALA A 14 -2.98 -15.32 11.97
C ALA A 14 -2.42 -13.91 11.68
N ALA A 15 -1.79 -13.64 10.54
CA ALA A 15 -1.01 -12.40 10.39
C ALA A 15 -1.55 -11.33 9.41
N VAL A 16 -2.59 -11.57 8.64
CA VAL A 16 -2.95 -10.70 7.50
C VAL A 16 -4.28 -9.94 7.63
N VAL A 17 -5.03 -10.09 8.71
CA VAL A 17 -6.32 -9.37 8.89
C VAL A 17 -6.17 -8.02 9.61
N ALA A 18 -4.97 -7.54 9.84
CA ALA A 18 -4.69 -6.46 10.79
C ALA A 18 -4.75 -5.02 10.25
N ALA A 19 -5.06 -4.75 8.99
CA ALA A 19 -4.89 -3.41 8.43
C ALA A 19 -6.15 -2.53 8.35
N VAL A 20 -7.35 -3.01 8.64
CA VAL A 20 -8.57 -2.23 8.35
C VAL A 20 -9.39 -1.76 9.55
N LEU A 21 -9.20 -2.29 10.77
CA LEU A 21 -10.03 -1.86 11.91
C LEU A 21 -9.31 -1.91 13.28
N ALA A 22 -8.16 -1.28 13.40
CA ALA A 22 -7.58 -0.96 14.70
C ALA A 22 -8.09 0.42 15.17
N VAL A 23 -9.40 0.60 15.28
CA VAL A 23 -9.98 1.77 15.96
C VAL A 23 -10.98 1.27 16.98
N SER A 24 -10.45 0.76 18.07
CA SER A 24 -11.23 0.59 19.29
C SER A 24 -10.86 1.70 20.26
N THR A 25 -11.39 2.89 20.04
CA THR A 25 -11.36 3.94 21.05
C THR A 25 -12.56 3.80 21.97
N LEU A 26 -12.30 3.92 23.25
CA LEU A 26 -13.27 4.03 24.34
C LEU A 26 -14.36 5.03 23.97
N MET A 27 -15.52 4.56 23.58
CA MET A 27 -16.72 5.37 23.45
C MET A 27 -17.64 5.03 24.60
N THR A 28 -17.52 5.78 25.69
CA THR A 28 -18.59 5.95 26.67
C THR A 28 -19.67 6.87 26.06
N ALA A 29 -20.27 6.47 24.95
CA ALA A 29 -21.50 7.09 24.49
C ALA A 29 -22.64 6.55 25.35
N CYS A 30 -23.20 7.39 26.18
CA CYS A 30 -24.35 7.11 27.04
C CYS A 30 -25.63 7.03 26.19
N GLY A 31 -25.76 5.96 25.40
CA GLY A 31 -26.93 5.60 24.61
C GLY A 31 -26.98 4.06 24.48
N SER A 32 -28.16 3.45 24.59
CA SER A 32 -28.28 2.00 24.36
C SER A 32 -27.88 1.69 22.93
N LYS A 33 -26.72 1.06 22.73
CA LYS A 33 -26.29 0.55 21.42
C LYS A 33 -27.24 -0.58 21.02
N GLU A 34 -27.50 -0.72 19.73
CA GLU A 34 -28.29 -1.80 19.15
C GLU A 34 -27.39 -2.63 18.23
N TYR A 35 -27.39 -3.95 18.42
CA TYR A 35 -26.52 -4.89 17.74
C TYR A 35 -27.36 -5.91 16.96
N LEU A 36 -26.74 -6.68 16.06
CA LEU A 36 -27.42 -7.73 15.31
C LEU A 36 -28.12 -8.75 16.20
N LYS A 37 -27.55 -9.06 17.37
CA LYS A 37 -28.18 -9.97 18.34
C LYS A 37 -29.49 -9.47 18.91
N ASP A 38 -29.76 -8.14 18.87
CA ASP A 38 -30.94 -7.51 19.44
C ASP A 38 -32.12 -7.48 18.46
N ILE A 39 -31.90 -7.93 17.22
CA ILE A 39 -32.91 -7.97 16.16
C ILE A 39 -33.05 -9.38 15.58
N LYS A 40 -34.16 -9.59 14.87
CA LYS A 40 -34.32 -10.74 14.01
C LYS A 40 -34.07 -10.32 12.58
N ALA A 41 -32.92 -10.72 12.01
CA ALA A 41 -32.48 -10.26 10.70
C ALA A 41 -33.52 -10.50 9.59
N SER A 42 -34.24 -11.63 9.61
CA SER A 42 -35.31 -11.94 8.65
C SER A 42 -36.50 -10.98 8.68
N ASP A 43 -36.61 -10.10 9.69
CA ASP A 43 -37.66 -9.08 9.72
C ASP A 43 -37.28 -7.85 8.86
N TYR A 44 -35.98 -7.68 8.54
CA TYR A 44 -35.42 -6.54 7.82
C TYR A 44 -34.91 -6.89 6.43
N VAL A 45 -34.67 -8.16 6.13
CA VAL A 45 -34.20 -8.59 4.80
C VAL A 45 -34.98 -9.81 4.30
N THR A 46 -35.31 -9.80 3.02
CA THR A 46 -35.70 -10.99 2.27
C THR A 46 -34.54 -11.33 1.36
N LEU A 47 -33.89 -12.46 1.64
CA LEU A 47 -32.75 -12.93 0.87
C LEU A 47 -33.12 -13.35 -0.54
N GLY A 48 -32.30 -12.98 -1.52
CA GLY A 48 -32.28 -13.58 -2.84
C GLY A 48 -31.45 -14.86 -2.85
N ASN A 49 -30.97 -15.27 -4.04
CA ASN A 49 -30.05 -16.39 -4.14
C ASN A 49 -28.66 -15.97 -3.64
N TYR A 50 -28.10 -16.74 -2.71
CA TYR A 50 -26.74 -16.53 -2.16
C TYR A 50 -25.83 -17.75 -2.35
N ILE A 51 -26.33 -18.85 -2.92
CA ILE A 51 -25.53 -20.05 -3.23
C ILE A 51 -25.11 -20.04 -4.70
N GLY A 52 -23.91 -20.51 -5.00
CA GLY A 52 -23.40 -20.63 -6.36
C GLY A 52 -23.10 -19.28 -7.02
N ILE A 53 -22.84 -18.24 -6.22
CA ILE A 53 -22.46 -16.90 -6.72
C ILE A 53 -21.19 -17.02 -7.55
N LYS A 54 -21.21 -16.39 -8.72
CA LYS A 54 -20.04 -16.31 -9.60
C LYS A 54 -19.25 -15.07 -9.25
N ALA A 55 -17.97 -15.23 -8.93
CA ALA A 55 -17.05 -14.14 -8.74
C ALA A 55 -15.74 -14.45 -9.45
N SER A 56 -15.16 -13.43 -10.06
CA SER A 56 -13.85 -13.55 -10.72
C SER A 56 -13.01 -12.30 -10.49
N ALA A 57 -11.74 -12.49 -10.25
CA ALA A 57 -10.75 -11.40 -10.13
C ALA A 57 -9.44 -11.84 -10.78
N ALA A 58 -8.57 -10.87 -11.05
CA ALA A 58 -7.26 -11.12 -11.60
C ALA A 58 -6.42 -11.97 -10.65
N GLU A 59 -5.62 -12.90 -11.20
CA GLU A 59 -4.67 -13.70 -10.42
C GLU A 59 -3.70 -12.79 -9.68
N PRO A 60 -3.44 -13.03 -8.37
CA PRO A 60 -2.46 -12.25 -7.65
C PRO A 60 -1.04 -12.54 -8.19
N VAL A 61 -0.40 -11.52 -8.68
CA VAL A 61 0.96 -11.57 -9.24
C VAL A 61 1.79 -10.39 -8.74
N VAL A 62 3.09 -10.57 -8.66
CA VAL A 62 4.05 -9.47 -8.55
C VAL A 62 4.61 -9.28 -9.95
N GLU A 63 4.45 -8.09 -10.50
CA GLU A 63 4.91 -7.79 -11.86
C GLU A 63 6.44 -7.86 -11.94
N ASP A 64 6.96 -8.31 -13.08
CA ASP A 64 8.39 -8.37 -13.34
C ASP A 64 9.02 -6.98 -13.16
N GLY A 65 10.12 -6.92 -12.42
CA GLY A 65 10.84 -5.67 -12.13
C GLY A 65 10.25 -4.79 -11.02
N MET A 66 9.08 -5.14 -10.44
CA MET A 66 8.48 -4.34 -9.35
C MET A 66 9.40 -4.24 -8.13
N VAL A 67 10.03 -5.35 -7.73
CA VAL A 67 10.99 -5.39 -6.62
C VAL A 67 12.21 -4.54 -6.94
N ASP A 68 12.76 -4.67 -8.15
CA ASP A 68 13.91 -3.88 -8.61
C ASP A 68 13.58 -2.39 -8.60
N ALA A 69 12.45 -1.99 -9.18
CA ALA A 69 12.02 -0.60 -9.20
C ALA A 69 11.85 -0.02 -7.79
N TYR A 70 11.30 -0.81 -6.86
CA TYR A 70 11.14 -0.38 -5.48
C TYR A 70 12.48 -0.17 -4.78
N ILE A 71 13.41 -1.10 -4.97
CA ILE A 71 14.77 -1.01 -4.43
C ILE A 71 15.49 0.22 -4.99
N GLU A 72 15.46 0.39 -6.31
CA GLU A 72 16.15 1.50 -6.98
C GLU A 72 15.59 2.88 -6.60
N TYR A 73 14.26 2.97 -6.41
CA TYR A 73 13.63 4.26 -6.16
C TYR A 73 13.57 4.62 -4.66
N TYR A 74 13.35 3.65 -3.78
CA TYR A 74 13.08 3.95 -2.36
C TYR A 74 14.22 3.54 -1.42
N ILE A 75 14.99 2.51 -1.74
CA ILE A 75 15.98 1.95 -0.82
C ILE A 75 17.40 2.38 -1.18
N ARG A 76 17.82 2.17 -2.41
CA ARG A 76 19.19 2.49 -2.88
C ARG A 76 19.55 3.96 -2.70
N PRO A 77 18.68 4.97 -2.94
CA PRO A 77 19.04 6.36 -2.74
C PRO A 77 19.37 6.74 -1.29
N GLN A 78 19.01 5.88 -0.33
CA GLN A 78 19.30 6.09 1.10
C GLN A 78 20.52 5.26 1.57
N ALA A 79 21.06 4.39 0.72
CA ALA A 79 22.23 3.59 1.03
C ALA A 79 23.49 4.48 1.12
N PRO A 80 24.48 4.11 1.93
CA PRO A 80 25.76 4.77 1.94
C PRO A 80 26.40 4.78 0.55
N LYS A 81 27.13 5.85 0.23
CA LYS A 81 27.96 5.91 -0.97
C LYS A 81 29.29 5.23 -0.66
N GLU A 82 29.62 4.21 -1.43
CA GLU A 82 30.90 3.53 -1.39
C GLU A 82 31.81 4.05 -2.51
N GLU A 83 33.10 4.22 -2.22
CA GLU A 83 34.07 4.65 -3.22
C GLU A 83 34.34 3.48 -4.20
N VAL A 84 34.18 3.77 -5.49
CA VAL A 84 34.44 2.81 -6.56
C VAL A 84 35.86 3.03 -7.08
N THR A 85 36.68 1.99 -7.04
CA THR A 85 38.04 1.99 -7.56
C THR A 85 38.27 0.84 -8.54
N GLY A 86 39.22 1.04 -9.47
CA GLY A 86 39.66 -0.04 -10.37
C GLY A 86 38.76 -0.33 -11.58
N ARG A 87 37.71 0.50 -11.78
CA ARG A 87 36.90 0.48 -13.00
C ARG A 87 36.52 1.89 -13.45
N ALA A 88 36.09 2.01 -14.66
CA ALA A 88 35.52 3.23 -15.23
C ALA A 88 34.09 3.48 -14.74
N ILE A 89 33.57 4.69 -15.01
CA ILE A 89 32.19 5.12 -14.76
C ILE A 89 31.19 4.20 -15.49
N GLU A 90 30.14 3.82 -14.78
CA GLU A 90 28.96 3.12 -15.28
C GLU A 90 27.68 3.89 -14.98
N GLU A 91 26.59 3.49 -15.64
CA GLU A 91 25.25 4.01 -15.35
C GLU A 91 24.89 3.80 -13.87
N GLY A 92 24.34 4.85 -13.25
CA GLY A 92 23.96 4.87 -11.82
C GLY A 92 25.09 5.21 -10.85
N ASP A 93 26.34 5.40 -11.32
CA ASP A 93 27.44 5.92 -10.50
C ASP A 93 27.26 7.41 -10.22
N THR A 94 27.81 7.89 -9.12
CA THR A 94 28.04 9.32 -8.87
C THR A 94 29.51 9.61 -9.15
N ALA A 95 29.76 10.40 -10.22
CA ALA A 95 31.08 10.89 -10.54
C ALA A 95 31.27 12.28 -9.90
N ASN A 96 32.35 12.47 -9.13
CA ASN A 96 32.79 13.78 -8.75
C ASN A 96 33.64 14.32 -9.88
N ILE A 97 33.26 15.46 -10.46
CA ILE A 97 33.84 16.01 -11.67
C ILE A 97 34.23 17.49 -11.51
N ASP A 98 35.25 17.86 -12.27
CA ASP A 98 35.52 19.27 -12.62
C ASP A 98 35.19 19.41 -14.11
N PHE A 99 34.55 20.51 -14.49
CA PHE A 99 34.20 20.74 -15.89
C PHE A 99 34.37 22.21 -16.29
N VAL A 100 34.71 22.43 -17.56
CA VAL A 100 34.75 23.74 -18.19
C VAL A 100 34.10 23.64 -19.57
N GLY A 101 33.06 24.46 -19.78
CA GLY A 101 32.37 24.59 -21.05
C GLY A 101 32.91 25.73 -21.89
N TYR A 102 33.11 25.50 -23.18
CA TYR A 102 33.62 26.46 -24.15
C TYR A 102 32.59 26.65 -25.29
N LEU A 103 32.30 27.91 -25.58
CA LEU A 103 31.56 28.35 -26.78
C LEU A 103 32.58 29.06 -27.71
N ASP A 104 32.67 28.60 -28.94
CA ASP A 104 33.65 29.14 -29.93
C ASP A 104 35.11 29.22 -29.38
N GLY A 105 35.45 28.31 -28.46
CA GLY A 105 36.79 28.24 -27.85
C GLY A 105 37.02 29.17 -26.64
N GLU A 106 36.01 29.93 -26.22
CA GLU A 106 36.08 30.76 -25.02
C GLU A 106 35.18 30.18 -23.90
N ALA A 107 35.71 30.11 -22.67
CA ALA A 107 34.92 29.65 -21.54
C ALA A 107 33.76 30.63 -21.25
N PHE A 108 32.55 30.08 -20.99
CA PHE A 108 31.38 30.92 -20.76
C PHE A 108 30.92 30.89 -19.30
N GLU A 109 30.19 31.92 -18.90
CA GLU A 109 29.63 32.05 -17.54
C GLU A 109 28.56 30.99 -17.29
N GLY A 110 28.67 30.25 -16.17
CA GLY A 110 27.79 29.13 -15.82
C GLY A 110 28.21 27.78 -16.42
N GLY A 111 29.21 27.74 -17.34
CA GLY A 111 29.73 26.52 -17.93
C GLY A 111 30.86 25.85 -17.15
N THR A 112 31.25 26.37 -15.97
CA THR A 112 32.37 25.85 -15.18
C THR A 112 31.91 25.39 -13.80
N GLY A 113 32.37 24.22 -13.38
CA GLY A 113 32.17 23.69 -12.03
C GLY A 113 33.35 22.86 -11.57
N SER A 114 33.54 22.78 -10.25
CA SER A 114 34.59 21.99 -9.62
C SER A 114 34.00 21.19 -8.44
N ASN A 115 34.51 19.98 -8.24
CA ASN A 115 34.02 19.05 -7.21
C ASN A 115 32.52 18.86 -7.26
N TYR A 116 31.96 18.77 -8.47
CA TYR A 116 30.52 18.57 -8.66
C TYR A 116 30.17 17.07 -8.68
N ASP A 117 29.27 16.66 -7.79
CA ASP A 117 28.76 15.30 -7.76
C ASP A 117 27.64 15.14 -8.79
N LEU A 118 27.91 14.40 -9.86
CA LEU A 118 26.98 14.11 -10.93
C LEU A 118 26.60 12.62 -10.90
N THR A 119 25.30 12.32 -10.72
CA THR A 119 24.81 10.96 -10.87
C THR A 119 24.54 10.67 -12.34
N ILE A 120 25.18 9.65 -12.89
CA ILE A 120 25.07 9.25 -14.29
C ILE A 120 23.69 8.59 -14.54
N GLY A 121 22.94 9.15 -15.49
CA GLY A 121 21.55 8.76 -15.79
C GLY A 121 20.48 9.58 -15.07
N ALA A 122 20.87 10.58 -14.25
CA ALA A 122 19.93 11.47 -13.58
C ALA A 122 19.41 12.61 -14.47
N HIS A 123 19.92 12.75 -15.68
CA HIS A 123 19.55 13.78 -16.66
C HIS A 123 19.60 15.22 -16.11
N GLN A 124 20.63 15.50 -15.34
CA GLN A 124 20.83 16.83 -14.73
C GLN A 124 21.54 17.81 -15.67
N PHE A 125 22.28 17.30 -16.66
CA PHE A 125 22.99 18.05 -17.68
C PHE A 125 22.31 17.94 -19.04
N ILE A 126 22.84 18.67 -20.03
CA ILE A 126 22.35 18.58 -21.41
C ILE A 126 22.60 17.19 -22.00
N ASP A 127 21.79 16.83 -22.98
CA ASP A 127 21.85 15.52 -23.64
C ASP A 127 23.28 15.18 -24.10
N GLY A 128 23.70 13.97 -23.82
CA GLY A 128 25.01 13.45 -24.16
C GLY A 128 26.10 13.71 -23.11
N PHE A 129 25.94 14.63 -22.17
CA PHE A 129 26.97 14.94 -21.17
C PHE A 129 27.24 13.73 -20.27
N GLU A 130 26.21 13.20 -19.61
CA GLU A 130 26.32 12.07 -18.70
C GLU A 130 26.72 10.78 -19.46
N ALA A 131 26.11 10.55 -20.63
CA ALA A 131 26.45 9.40 -21.48
C ALA A 131 27.91 9.42 -21.96
N GLY A 132 28.47 10.62 -22.21
CA GLY A 132 29.87 10.80 -22.64
C GLY A 132 30.89 10.51 -21.52
N LEU A 133 30.43 10.40 -20.26
CA LEU A 133 31.29 10.04 -19.13
C LEU A 133 31.32 8.52 -18.86
N ILE A 134 30.39 7.75 -19.42
CA ILE A 134 30.42 6.30 -19.27
C ILE A 134 31.68 5.73 -19.91
N GLY A 135 32.42 4.93 -19.16
CA GLY A 135 33.69 4.35 -19.60
C GLY A 135 34.94 5.19 -19.30
N VAL A 136 34.77 6.39 -18.72
CA VAL A 136 35.90 7.25 -18.32
C VAL A 136 36.43 6.82 -16.95
N ASN A 137 37.75 6.79 -16.77
CA ASN A 137 38.40 6.38 -15.53
C ASN A 137 38.67 7.59 -14.61
N ILE A 138 38.85 7.29 -13.33
CA ILE A 138 39.29 8.29 -12.35
C ILE A 138 40.63 8.93 -12.79
N GLY A 139 40.71 10.25 -12.73
CA GLY A 139 41.87 11.05 -13.13
C GLY A 139 41.96 11.35 -14.64
N GLU A 140 41.05 10.80 -15.46
CA GLU A 140 40.99 11.15 -16.89
C GLU A 140 40.23 12.44 -17.14
N THR A 141 40.66 13.16 -18.19
CA THR A 141 39.95 14.32 -18.74
C THR A 141 39.46 13.96 -20.13
N VAL A 142 38.17 14.18 -20.38
CA VAL A 142 37.55 13.97 -21.67
C VAL A 142 36.98 15.26 -22.23
N SER A 143 36.93 15.34 -23.56
CA SER A 143 36.28 16.44 -24.27
C SER A 143 34.98 15.95 -24.86
N LEU A 144 33.88 16.62 -24.52
CA LEU A 144 32.55 16.28 -24.95
C LEU A 144 32.03 17.36 -25.91
N ASP A 145 31.83 17.00 -27.17
CA ASP A 145 31.23 17.87 -28.19
C ASP A 145 29.70 17.71 -28.14
N LEU A 146 29.02 18.73 -27.67
CA LEU A 146 27.57 18.69 -27.38
C LEU A 146 26.85 19.89 -28.02
N GLU A 147 25.52 19.87 -27.95
CA GLU A 147 24.65 20.97 -28.40
C GLU A 147 23.62 21.26 -27.32
N PHE A 148 23.39 22.55 -27.02
CA PHE A 148 22.32 22.93 -26.12
C PHE A 148 20.94 22.60 -26.70
N PRO A 149 19.97 22.18 -25.88
CA PRO A 149 18.59 21.97 -26.37
C PRO A 149 18.02 23.21 -27.06
N ASN A 150 17.11 23.00 -27.99
CA ASN A 150 16.40 24.10 -28.64
C ASN A 150 14.88 23.90 -28.56
N PRO A 151 14.16 24.65 -27.70
CA PRO A 151 14.64 25.77 -26.86
C PRO A 151 15.42 25.33 -25.63
N TYR A 152 16.37 26.16 -25.16
CA TYR A 152 17.02 26.00 -23.87
C TYR A 152 16.46 27.00 -22.87
N GLU A 153 15.54 26.56 -22.01
CA GLU A 153 14.75 27.45 -21.13
C GLU A 153 15.62 28.14 -20.05
N ASN A 154 16.70 27.48 -19.60
CA ASN A 154 17.60 28.03 -18.56
C ASN A 154 18.42 29.23 -19.07
N ASN A 155 18.75 29.24 -20.36
CA ASN A 155 19.42 30.36 -21.03
C ASN A 155 19.06 30.35 -22.53
N PRO A 156 18.03 31.12 -22.94
CA PRO A 156 17.57 31.16 -24.34
C PRO A 156 18.64 31.57 -25.36
N ASP A 157 19.66 32.34 -24.95
CA ASP A 157 20.74 32.78 -25.83
C ASP A 157 21.68 31.63 -26.25
N LEU A 158 21.65 30.52 -25.51
CA LEU A 158 22.42 29.31 -25.82
C LEU A 158 21.61 28.27 -26.59
N SER A 159 20.33 28.52 -26.90
CA SER A 159 19.47 27.54 -27.59
C SER A 159 20.06 27.06 -28.91
N GLY A 160 20.31 25.74 -29.04
CA GLY A 160 20.89 25.12 -30.23
C GLY A 160 22.35 25.47 -30.49
N ALA A 161 23.04 26.10 -29.53
CA ALA A 161 24.46 26.43 -29.70
C ALA A 161 25.35 25.20 -29.49
N PRO A 162 26.36 24.96 -30.33
CA PRO A 162 27.36 23.93 -30.09
C PRO A 162 28.26 24.34 -28.92
N VAL A 163 28.62 23.38 -28.08
CA VAL A 163 29.43 23.57 -26.89
C VAL A 163 30.42 22.43 -26.71
N VAL A 164 31.61 22.72 -26.23
CA VAL A 164 32.62 21.72 -25.88
C VAL A 164 32.81 21.77 -24.38
N PHE A 165 32.62 20.64 -23.69
CA PHE A 165 32.96 20.50 -22.28
C PHE A 165 34.23 19.68 -22.11
N GLU A 166 35.22 20.26 -21.42
CA GLU A 166 36.34 19.48 -20.87
C GLU A 166 35.96 19.03 -19.46
N VAL A 167 35.91 17.72 -19.24
CA VAL A 167 35.44 17.15 -17.96
C VAL A 167 36.52 16.24 -17.41
N THR A 168 36.93 16.50 -16.16
CA THR A 168 37.89 15.67 -15.41
C THR A 168 37.14 14.90 -14.33
N VAL A 169 37.39 13.61 -14.24
CA VAL A 169 36.80 12.73 -13.23
C VAL A 169 37.71 12.65 -12.02
N ASN A 170 37.29 13.18 -10.88
CA ASN A 170 38.05 13.20 -9.63
C ASN A 170 37.88 11.91 -8.82
N SER A 171 36.66 11.40 -8.70
CA SER A 171 36.35 10.16 -8.00
C SER A 171 35.03 9.59 -8.51
N ILE A 172 34.82 8.32 -8.23
CA ILE A 172 33.56 7.62 -8.51
C ILE A 172 33.04 7.04 -7.19
N SER A 173 31.78 7.20 -6.92
CA SER A 173 31.08 6.54 -5.82
C SER A 173 29.78 5.93 -6.29
N ARG A 174 29.31 4.91 -5.59
CA ARG A 174 28.04 4.26 -5.86
C ARG A 174 27.30 3.98 -4.57
N GLN A 175 25.99 4.15 -4.59
CA GLN A 175 25.16 3.69 -3.50
C GLN A 175 24.91 2.19 -3.66
N GLU A 176 25.49 1.40 -2.79
CA GLU A 176 25.39 -0.06 -2.85
C GLU A 176 24.55 -0.60 -1.69
N LEU A 177 23.77 -1.64 -1.98
CA LEU A 177 23.03 -2.39 -0.97
C LEU A 177 23.95 -3.42 -0.34
N THR A 178 24.86 -2.93 0.52
CA THR A 178 25.73 -3.86 1.28
C THR A 178 24.89 -4.60 2.33
N ASP A 179 25.35 -5.80 2.72
CA ASP A 179 24.70 -6.58 3.78
C ASP A 179 24.61 -5.80 5.09
N GLU A 180 25.60 -4.97 5.40
CA GLU A 180 25.60 -4.09 6.56
C GLU A 180 24.49 -3.04 6.49
N TYR A 181 24.27 -2.46 5.30
CA TYR A 181 23.18 -1.51 5.11
C TYR A 181 21.82 -2.20 5.21
N VAL A 182 21.64 -3.37 4.58
CA VAL A 182 20.39 -4.14 4.69
C VAL A 182 20.06 -4.47 6.14
N GLN A 183 21.04 -4.92 6.94
CA GLN A 183 20.86 -5.15 8.38
C GLN A 183 20.45 -3.88 9.13
N SER A 184 21.00 -2.72 8.73
CA SER A 184 20.67 -1.44 9.36
C SER A 184 19.23 -0.97 9.13
N LEU A 185 18.54 -1.51 8.11
CA LEU A 185 17.12 -1.25 7.86
C LEU A 185 16.21 -1.80 8.96
N GLY A 186 16.73 -2.72 9.81
CA GLY A 186 15.98 -3.28 10.93
C GLY A 186 14.80 -4.17 10.51
N ILE A 187 14.79 -4.67 9.27
CA ILE A 187 13.77 -5.59 8.78
C ILE A 187 14.09 -6.97 9.34
N ALA A 188 13.15 -7.54 10.09
CA ALA A 188 13.33 -8.84 10.70
C ALA A 188 13.68 -9.91 9.64
N GLU A 189 14.69 -10.75 9.95
CA GLU A 189 15.15 -11.85 9.08
C GLU A 189 15.76 -11.41 7.72
N CYS A 190 16.04 -10.10 7.52
CA CYS A 190 16.77 -9.61 6.35
C CYS A 190 18.20 -9.20 6.74
N SER A 191 19.19 -9.90 6.19
CA SER A 191 20.61 -9.70 6.42
C SER A 191 21.42 -9.48 5.14
N THR A 192 20.83 -9.81 3.99
CA THR A 192 21.46 -9.71 2.66
C THR A 192 20.50 -9.07 1.66
N GLU A 193 21.04 -8.57 0.55
CA GLU A 193 20.21 -8.03 -0.55
C GLU A 193 19.21 -9.06 -1.06
N GLN A 194 19.60 -10.35 -1.17
CA GLN A 194 18.68 -11.38 -1.64
C GLN A 194 17.51 -11.59 -0.67
N GLU A 195 17.77 -11.61 0.64
CA GLU A 195 16.73 -11.74 1.66
C GLU A 195 15.79 -10.51 1.66
N LEU A 196 16.33 -9.32 1.41
CA LEU A 196 15.52 -8.11 1.23
C LEU A 196 14.61 -8.24 -0.01
N ARG A 197 15.13 -8.73 -1.13
CA ARG A 197 14.36 -8.99 -2.35
C ARG A 197 13.25 -10.00 -2.13
N ASP A 198 13.55 -11.10 -1.46
CA ASP A 198 12.58 -12.14 -1.13
C ASP A 198 11.50 -11.61 -0.18
N PHE A 199 11.87 -10.80 0.81
CA PHE A 199 10.95 -10.12 1.71
C PHE A 199 10.00 -9.18 0.96
N LEU A 200 10.54 -8.32 0.09
CA LEU A 200 9.74 -7.39 -0.71
C LEU A 200 8.79 -8.13 -1.67
N TYR A 201 9.30 -9.15 -2.36
CA TYR A 201 8.47 -9.97 -3.23
C TYR A 201 7.30 -10.61 -2.47
N ASN A 202 7.58 -11.23 -1.32
CA ASN A 202 6.56 -11.84 -0.49
C ASN A 202 5.54 -10.80 0.02
N SER A 203 6.00 -9.61 0.42
CA SER A 203 5.14 -8.51 0.87
C SER A 203 4.22 -8.00 -0.24
N PHE A 204 4.74 -7.85 -1.47
CA PHE A 204 3.93 -7.46 -2.62
C PHE A 204 2.94 -8.56 -3.02
N TYR A 205 3.37 -9.82 -2.98
CA TYR A 205 2.49 -10.95 -3.27
C TYR A 205 1.37 -11.08 -2.25
N GLU A 206 1.66 -10.95 -0.95
CA GLU A 206 0.65 -10.94 0.11
C GLU A 206 -0.35 -9.80 -0.09
N SER A 207 0.11 -8.60 -0.47
CA SER A 207 -0.75 -7.46 -0.81
C SER A 207 -1.64 -7.74 -2.03
N ALA A 208 -1.08 -8.39 -3.07
CA ALA A 208 -1.85 -8.78 -4.25
C ALA A 208 -2.91 -9.85 -3.91
N VAL A 209 -2.57 -10.82 -3.06
CA VAL A 209 -3.53 -11.82 -2.54
C VAL A 209 -4.64 -11.16 -1.74
N GLN A 210 -4.31 -10.21 -0.87
CA GLN A 210 -5.32 -9.47 -0.09
C GLN A 210 -6.26 -8.67 -1.00
N THR A 211 -5.71 -8.04 -2.05
CA THR A 211 -6.50 -7.32 -3.06
C THR A 211 -7.44 -8.26 -3.81
N TYR A 212 -6.95 -9.43 -4.22
CA TYR A 212 -7.76 -10.48 -4.85
C TYR A 212 -8.91 -10.92 -3.94
N GLU A 213 -8.60 -11.27 -2.68
CA GLU A 213 -9.59 -11.72 -1.71
C GLU A 213 -10.66 -10.65 -1.46
N SER A 214 -10.27 -9.40 -1.22
CA SER A 214 -11.21 -8.30 -0.99
C SER A 214 -12.09 -8.01 -2.22
N THR A 215 -11.53 -8.18 -3.42
CA THR A 215 -12.29 -8.03 -4.68
C THR A 215 -13.36 -9.13 -4.81
N ILE A 216 -12.98 -10.38 -4.55
CA ILE A 216 -13.91 -11.50 -4.55
C ILE A 216 -15.03 -11.30 -3.51
N GLU A 217 -14.68 -10.91 -2.28
CA GLU A 217 -15.66 -10.63 -1.23
C GLU A 217 -16.62 -9.51 -1.63
N THR A 218 -16.10 -8.44 -2.22
CA THR A 218 -16.90 -7.32 -2.70
C THR A 218 -17.88 -7.76 -3.80
N ILE A 219 -17.45 -8.58 -4.75
CA ILE A 219 -18.31 -9.11 -5.82
C ILE A 219 -19.41 -9.99 -5.25
N ILE A 220 -19.07 -10.89 -4.34
CA ILE A 220 -20.05 -11.80 -3.67
C ILE A 220 -21.08 -10.95 -2.92
N SER A 221 -20.63 -10.04 -2.06
CA SER A 221 -21.47 -9.18 -1.25
C SER A 221 -22.43 -8.36 -2.13
N ASN A 222 -21.93 -7.63 -3.11
CA ASN A 222 -22.72 -6.81 -4.00
C ASN A 222 -23.74 -7.63 -4.81
N THR A 223 -23.34 -8.82 -5.25
CA THR A 223 -24.24 -9.72 -6.02
C THR A 223 -25.42 -10.16 -5.17
N ILE A 224 -25.17 -10.56 -3.92
CA ILE A 224 -26.22 -11.00 -3.00
C ILE A 224 -27.09 -9.80 -2.59
N MET A 225 -26.47 -8.68 -2.22
CA MET A 225 -27.18 -7.44 -1.86
C MET A 225 -28.17 -7.00 -2.95
N ALA A 226 -27.75 -7.05 -4.22
CA ALA A 226 -28.60 -6.70 -5.37
C ALA A 226 -29.80 -7.64 -5.54
N GLY A 227 -29.70 -8.88 -5.07
CA GLY A 227 -30.79 -9.87 -5.08
C GLY A 227 -31.72 -9.78 -3.87
N CYS A 228 -31.36 -9.01 -2.84
CA CYS A 228 -32.11 -8.89 -1.61
C CYS A 228 -33.16 -7.75 -1.68
N THR A 229 -34.17 -7.86 -0.81
CA THR A 229 -35.10 -6.76 -0.55
C THR A 229 -35.01 -6.38 0.92
N PHE A 230 -34.67 -5.13 1.19
CA PHE A 230 -34.47 -4.59 2.53
C PHE A 230 -35.66 -3.73 2.97
N LYS A 231 -35.99 -3.82 4.24
CA LYS A 231 -36.77 -2.82 4.95
C LYS A 231 -35.81 -1.85 5.65
N GLU A 232 -36.33 -0.73 6.12
CA GLU A 232 -35.56 0.25 6.89
C GLU A 232 -34.99 -0.42 8.16
N PRO A 233 -33.66 -0.41 8.33
CA PRO A 233 -33.03 -0.98 9.52
C PRO A 233 -33.23 -0.10 10.75
N PRO A 234 -32.95 -0.63 11.96
CA PRO A 234 -33.04 0.17 13.18
C PRO A 234 -32.13 1.39 13.15
N ALA A 235 -32.70 2.58 13.38
CA ALA A 235 -31.97 3.86 13.30
C ALA A 235 -30.74 3.92 14.21
N LYS A 236 -30.79 3.29 15.40
CA LYS A 236 -29.67 3.24 16.33
C LYS A 236 -28.49 2.39 15.81
N MET A 237 -28.77 1.36 15.01
CA MET A 237 -27.70 0.61 14.34
C MET A 237 -27.01 1.49 13.30
N VAL A 238 -27.78 2.17 12.46
CA VAL A 238 -27.24 3.08 11.44
C VAL A 238 -26.42 4.19 12.10
N GLU A 239 -26.91 4.77 13.19
CA GLU A 239 -26.18 5.78 13.95
C GLU A 239 -24.85 5.23 14.52
N ARG A 240 -24.86 4.03 15.12
CA ARG A 240 -23.65 3.37 15.60
C ARG A 240 -22.62 3.17 14.49
N TYR A 241 -23.05 2.68 13.32
CA TYR A 241 -22.17 2.47 12.18
C TYR A 241 -21.61 3.79 11.63
N ALA A 242 -22.44 4.85 11.55
CA ALA A 242 -21.99 6.18 11.14
C ALA A 242 -20.96 6.77 12.11
N GLN A 243 -21.14 6.58 13.41
CA GLN A 243 -20.19 7.00 14.43
C GLN A 243 -18.85 6.24 14.29
N ASN A 244 -18.89 4.93 14.00
CA ASN A 244 -17.68 4.14 13.76
C ASN A 244 -16.91 4.62 12.53
N ILE A 245 -17.60 4.94 11.43
CA ILE A 245 -16.99 5.52 10.22
C ILE A 245 -16.36 6.88 10.54
N GLU A 246 -17.08 7.74 11.26
CA GLU A 246 -16.56 9.06 11.65
C GLU A 246 -15.31 8.94 12.52
N GLU A 247 -15.28 8.02 13.48
CA GLU A 247 -14.15 7.83 14.38
C GLU A 247 -12.92 7.25 13.63
N ALA A 248 -13.14 6.30 12.71
CA ALA A 248 -12.08 5.81 11.85
C ALA A 248 -11.44 6.93 11.02
N MET A 249 -12.27 7.77 10.41
CA MET A 249 -11.79 8.93 9.64
C MET A 249 -11.11 9.97 10.52
N ARG A 250 -11.58 10.17 11.75
CA ARG A 250 -10.96 11.07 12.75
C ARG A 250 -9.58 10.58 13.16
N THR A 251 -9.44 9.28 13.40
CA THR A 251 -8.15 8.65 13.69
C THR A 251 -7.19 8.80 12.53
N GLN A 252 -7.65 8.56 11.31
CA GLN A 252 -6.83 8.74 10.12
C GLN A 252 -6.38 10.22 9.96
N ALA A 253 -7.27 11.18 10.14
CA ALA A 253 -6.93 12.59 10.10
C ALA A 253 -5.87 12.96 11.16
N ALA A 254 -5.98 12.42 12.38
CA ALA A 254 -5.03 12.66 13.46
C ALA A 254 -3.61 12.15 13.12
N MET A 255 -3.46 11.07 12.36
CA MET A 255 -2.15 10.59 11.88
C MET A 255 -1.43 11.63 11.00
N TYR A 256 -2.19 12.49 10.34
CA TYR A 256 -1.65 13.62 9.55
C TYR A 256 -1.62 14.95 10.33
N GLY A 257 -1.89 14.91 11.66
CA GLY A 257 -1.95 16.12 12.50
C GLY A 257 -3.13 17.05 12.15
N MET A 258 -4.17 16.53 11.51
CA MET A 258 -5.31 17.31 11.02
C MET A 258 -6.58 17.04 11.82
N THR A 259 -7.49 18.02 11.84
CA THR A 259 -8.88 17.77 12.26
C THR A 259 -9.61 17.01 11.16
N LEU A 260 -10.66 16.26 11.51
CA LEU A 260 -11.50 15.57 10.53
C LEU A 260 -12.01 16.52 9.43
N GLN A 261 -12.50 17.69 9.80
CA GLN A 261 -12.99 18.68 8.85
C GLN A 261 -11.90 19.14 7.86
N ALA A 262 -10.70 19.45 8.36
CA ALA A 262 -9.58 19.86 7.51
C ALA A 262 -9.13 18.72 6.59
N PHE A 263 -9.07 17.50 7.10
CA PHE A 263 -8.72 16.30 6.34
C PHE A 263 -9.73 16.01 5.22
N MET A 264 -11.03 16.04 5.52
CA MET A 264 -12.10 15.82 4.54
C MET A 264 -12.13 16.90 3.47
N GLN A 265 -11.87 18.16 3.84
CA GLN A 265 -11.81 19.27 2.88
C GLN A 265 -10.58 19.15 1.98
N ALA A 266 -9.40 18.83 2.54
CA ALA A 266 -8.15 18.76 1.77
C ALA A 266 -8.09 17.57 0.81
N ASN A 267 -8.56 16.39 1.23
CA ASN A 267 -8.42 15.17 0.45
C ASN A 267 -9.63 14.86 -0.43
N TYR A 268 -10.82 15.32 -0.04
CA TYR A 268 -12.08 14.98 -0.73
C TYR A 268 -12.91 16.19 -1.16
N GLY A 269 -12.51 17.41 -0.80
CA GLY A 269 -13.27 18.62 -1.12
C GLY A 269 -14.62 18.71 -0.42
N MET A 270 -14.83 17.96 0.69
CA MET A 270 -16.12 17.83 1.33
C MET A 270 -16.29 18.80 2.52
N SER A 271 -17.46 19.46 2.57
CA SER A 271 -17.90 20.18 3.76
C SER A 271 -18.36 19.22 4.86
N GLU A 272 -18.47 19.74 6.11
CA GLU A 272 -18.95 18.92 7.23
C GLU A 272 -20.35 18.33 6.97
N ALA A 273 -21.27 19.10 6.44
CA ALA A 273 -22.60 18.60 6.11
C ALA A 273 -22.53 17.46 5.08
N THR A 274 -21.70 17.60 4.06
CA THR A 274 -21.56 16.62 2.97
C THR A 274 -20.95 15.32 3.45
N TYR A 275 -19.87 15.36 4.25
CA TYR A 275 -19.28 14.11 4.71
C TYR A 275 -20.14 13.39 5.76
N ARG A 276 -20.88 14.13 6.60
CA ARG A 276 -21.82 13.51 7.54
C ARG A 276 -22.98 12.80 6.82
N GLU A 277 -23.54 13.42 5.79
CA GLU A 277 -24.57 12.79 4.96
C GLU A 277 -24.01 11.51 4.27
N ARG A 278 -22.79 11.58 3.76
CA ARG A 278 -22.11 10.41 3.18
C ARG A 278 -21.91 9.30 4.19
N PHE A 279 -21.43 9.60 5.40
CA PHE A 279 -21.27 8.60 6.47
C PHE A 279 -22.59 7.95 6.85
N GLN A 280 -23.68 8.69 6.89
CA GLN A 280 -25.02 8.14 7.13
C GLN A 280 -25.45 7.19 5.99
N SER A 281 -25.21 7.56 4.75
CA SER A 281 -25.53 6.71 3.59
C SER A 281 -24.68 5.44 3.57
N GLU A 282 -23.37 5.54 3.83
CA GLU A 282 -22.47 4.40 3.92
C GLU A 282 -22.85 3.48 5.09
N ALA A 283 -23.21 4.06 6.25
CA ALA A 283 -23.68 3.32 7.41
C ALA A 283 -24.96 2.56 7.13
N LEU A 284 -25.92 3.16 6.44
CA LEU A 284 -27.15 2.49 6.05
C LEU A 284 -26.86 1.25 5.20
N THR A 285 -26.02 1.40 4.17
CA THR A 285 -25.62 0.26 3.30
C THR A 285 -24.90 -0.81 4.10
N GLY A 286 -23.94 -0.42 4.96
CA GLY A 286 -23.19 -1.36 5.81
C GLY A 286 -24.09 -2.13 6.78
N VAL A 287 -25.06 -1.45 7.41
CA VAL A 287 -26.05 -2.13 8.28
C VAL A 287 -26.90 -3.12 7.50
N GLN A 288 -27.38 -2.77 6.30
CA GLN A 288 -28.12 -3.68 5.44
C GLN A 288 -27.29 -4.90 5.06
N GLU A 289 -26.01 -4.72 4.75
CA GLU A 289 -25.08 -5.81 4.43
C GLU A 289 -24.89 -6.75 5.64
N TYR A 290 -24.66 -6.20 6.83
CA TYR A 290 -24.53 -7.04 8.04
C TYR A 290 -25.83 -7.75 8.44
N ILE A 291 -27.00 -7.13 8.25
CA ILE A 291 -28.30 -7.79 8.41
C ILE A 291 -28.46 -8.93 7.41
N MET A 292 -28.02 -8.78 6.18
CA MET A 292 -27.98 -9.85 5.17
C MET A 292 -27.09 -11.01 5.63
N TYR A 293 -25.88 -10.73 6.10
CA TYR A 293 -24.99 -11.78 6.62
C TYR A 293 -25.59 -12.49 7.84
N GLN A 294 -26.19 -11.75 8.77
CA GLN A 294 -26.85 -12.35 9.92
C GLN A 294 -28.02 -13.27 9.50
N ALA A 295 -28.81 -12.87 8.50
CA ALA A 295 -29.89 -13.69 8.00
C ALA A 295 -29.38 -15.01 7.36
N ILE A 296 -28.24 -14.97 6.66
CA ILE A 296 -27.58 -16.16 6.13
C ILE A 296 -27.02 -17.00 7.27
N ALA A 297 -26.34 -16.38 8.25
CA ALA A 297 -25.79 -17.07 9.42
C ALA A 297 -26.87 -17.80 10.22
N ASP A 298 -28.03 -17.20 10.38
CA ASP A 298 -29.18 -17.82 11.09
C ASP A 298 -29.73 -19.03 10.35
N ILE A 299 -29.70 -19.04 9.00
CA ILE A 299 -30.19 -20.17 8.17
C ILE A 299 -29.16 -21.30 8.17
N GLU A 300 -27.89 -20.97 7.98
CA GLU A 300 -26.82 -21.96 7.75
C GLU A 300 -26.10 -22.38 9.05
N GLY A 301 -26.47 -21.78 10.21
CA GLY A 301 -25.85 -22.10 11.51
C GLY A 301 -24.41 -21.59 11.66
N LEU A 302 -24.10 -20.41 11.10
CA LEU A 302 -22.75 -19.85 11.00
C LEU A 302 -22.47 -18.76 12.06
N ASN A 303 -23.35 -18.61 13.04
CA ASN A 303 -23.09 -17.70 14.15
C ASN A 303 -21.82 -18.13 14.90
N PRO A 304 -20.97 -17.19 15.33
CA PRO A 304 -19.71 -17.52 15.97
C PRO A 304 -19.94 -18.26 17.31
N THR A 305 -19.11 -19.28 17.55
CA THR A 305 -19.08 -19.97 18.83
C THR A 305 -18.26 -19.20 19.87
N GLU A 306 -18.46 -19.49 21.15
CA GLU A 306 -17.61 -18.91 22.22
C GLU A 306 -16.13 -19.36 22.08
N GLU A 307 -15.87 -20.55 21.51
CA GLU A 307 -14.52 -21.02 21.22
C GLU A 307 -13.85 -20.16 20.14
N GLN A 308 -14.51 -19.88 19.03
CA GLN A 308 -14.01 -18.99 17.98
C GLN A 308 -13.77 -17.57 18.51
N LEU A 309 -14.68 -17.07 19.35
CA LEU A 309 -14.50 -15.76 19.98
C LEU A 309 -13.27 -15.73 20.88
N GLN A 310 -13.06 -16.79 21.67
CA GLN A 310 -11.91 -16.89 22.56
C GLN A 310 -10.59 -17.00 21.79
N GLU A 311 -10.55 -17.81 20.73
CA GLU A 311 -9.38 -17.92 19.85
C GLU A 311 -9.03 -16.59 19.20
N GLU A 312 -10.04 -15.85 18.71
CA GLU A 312 -9.83 -14.54 18.11
C GLU A 312 -9.30 -13.51 19.12
N ILE A 313 -9.83 -13.50 20.33
CA ILE A 313 -9.36 -12.63 21.41
C ILE A 313 -7.90 -12.95 21.75
N SER A 314 -7.56 -14.22 21.95
CA SER A 314 -6.19 -14.63 22.28
C SER A 314 -5.21 -14.24 21.17
N SER A 315 -5.59 -14.45 19.90
CA SER A 315 -4.79 -14.04 18.74
C SER A 315 -4.55 -12.53 18.69
N ARG A 316 -5.58 -11.72 18.99
CA ARG A 316 -5.45 -10.26 19.00
C ARG A 316 -4.62 -9.74 20.17
N VAL A 317 -4.76 -10.35 21.34
CA VAL A 317 -3.93 -10.03 22.52
C VAL A 317 -2.46 -10.20 22.20
N GLU A 318 -2.09 -11.32 21.55
CA GLU A 318 -0.72 -11.59 21.13
C GLU A 318 -0.27 -10.60 20.02
N ALA A 319 -1.07 -10.45 18.98
CA ALA A 319 -0.72 -9.62 17.81
C ALA A 319 -0.55 -8.14 18.15
N TYR A 320 -1.34 -7.60 19.07
CA TYR A 320 -1.32 -6.18 19.44
C TYR A 320 -0.57 -5.88 20.75
N GLY A 321 -0.03 -6.91 21.41
CA GLY A 321 0.77 -6.75 22.62
C GLY A 321 -0.01 -6.26 23.84
N TYR A 322 -1.27 -6.67 23.99
CA TYR A 322 -2.04 -6.38 25.19
C TYR A 322 -1.51 -7.16 26.39
N GLU A 323 -1.56 -6.56 27.59
CA GLU A 323 -1.07 -7.17 28.82
C GLU A 323 -1.88 -8.42 29.23
N SER A 324 -3.17 -8.46 28.89
CA SER A 324 -4.08 -9.58 29.18
C SER A 324 -5.33 -9.54 28.28
N GLU A 325 -6.06 -10.66 28.25
CA GLU A 325 -7.37 -10.74 27.60
C GLU A 325 -8.41 -9.81 28.26
N GLU A 326 -8.33 -9.62 29.59
CA GLU A 326 -9.20 -8.67 30.29
C GLU A 326 -8.96 -7.24 29.80
N ALA A 327 -7.69 -6.81 29.71
CA ALA A 327 -7.33 -5.50 29.18
C ALA A 327 -7.83 -5.30 27.75
N TYR A 328 -7.72 -6.34 26.90
CA TYR A 328 -8.26 -6.30 25.55
C TYR A 328 -9.79 -6.17 25.56
N ARG A 329 -10.51 -7.02 26.33
CA ARG A 329 -11.98 -6.99 26.40
C ARG A 329 -12.54 -5.67 26.92
N GLU A 330 -11.81 -4.98 27.82
CA GLU A 330 -12.17 -3.65 28.31
C GLU A 330 -11.96 -2.55 27.25
N SER A 331 -11.04 -2.76 26.30
CA SER A 331 -10.68 -1.78 25.27
C SER A 331 -11.50 -1.93 23.99
N VAL A 332 -12.23 -3.02 23.78
CA VAL A 332 -12.94 -3.31 22.55
C VAL A 332 -14.43 -3.57 22.77
N ASP A 333 -15.21 -3.35 21.72
CA ASP A 333 -16.62 -3.73 21.69
C ASP A 333 -16.75 -5.21 21.25
N ILE A 334 -16.92 -6.10 22.23
CA ILE A 334 -17.01 -7.56 21.99
C ILE A 334 -18.18 -7.94 21.10
N GLU A 335 -19.30 -7.21 21.14
CA GLU A 335 -20.43 -7.51 20.26
C GLU A 335 -20.10 -7.16 18.81
N MET A 336 -19.38 -6.09 18.55
CA MET A 336 -18.86 -5.81 17.21
C MET A 336 -17.87 -6.87 16.73
N LEU A 337 -17.03 -7.39 17.62
CA LEU A 337 -16.13 -8.50 17.29
C LEU A 337 -16.91 -9.76 16.88
N LYS A 338 -17.99 -10.08 17.59
CA LYS A 338 -18.91 -11.18 17.21
C LYS A 338 -19.55 -10.93 15.84
N GLU A 339 -20.00 -9.70 15.56
CA GLU A 339 -20.53 -9.33 14.24
C GLU A 339 -19.49 -9.55 13.12
N GLN A 340 -18.21 -9.20 13.38
CA GLN A 340 -17.11 -9.44 12.42
C GLN A 340 -16.84 -10.93 12.21
N LEU A 341 -16.79 -11.72 13.28
CA LEU A 341 -16.61 -13.18 13.19
C LEU A 341 -17.75 -13.85 12.41
N MET A 342 -18.99 -13.45 12.68
CA MET A 342 -20.15 -13.92 11.94
C MET A 342 -20.01 -13.60 10.44
N ARG A 343 -19.65 -12.37 10.09
CA ARG A 343 -19.40 -11.99 8.69
C ARG A 343 -18.33 -12.87 8.05
N ASN A 344 -17.24 -13.12 8.76
CA ASN A 344 -16.13 -13.94 8.25
C ASN A 344 -16.57 -15.39 8.02
N ASN A 345 -17.31 -15.99 8.96
CA ASN A 345 -17.87 -17.34 8.80
C ASN A 345 -18.80 -17.43 7.59
N VAL A 346 -19.67 -16.44 7.42
CA VAL A 346 -20.58 -16.39 6.26
C VAL A 346 -19.80 -16.21 4.97
N MET A 347 -18.79 -15.32 4.93
CA MET A 347 -18.01 -15.11 3.73
C MET A 347 -17.20 -16.34 3.33
N GLU A 348 -16.61 -17.07 4.30
CA GLU A 348 -15.93 -18.33 4.04
C GLU A 348 -16.91 -19.36 3.43
N PHE A 349 -18.09 -19.52 4.03
CA PHE A 349 -19.16 -20.38 3.50
C PHE A 349 -19.58 -19.98 2.07
N LEU A 350 -19.75 -18.69 1.80
CA LEU A 350 -20.14 -18.20 0.48
C LEU A 350 -19.04 -18.43 -0.58
N LYS A 351 -17.77 -18.30 -0.21
CA LYS A 351 -16.64 -18.64 -1.08
C LYS A 351 -16.57 -20.13 -1.37
N GLU A 352 -16.76 -20.99 -0.37
CA GLU A 352 -16.75 -22.45 -0.53
C GLU A 352 -17.89 -22.96 -1.41
N ASN A 353 -19.07 -22.33 -1.33
CA ASN A 353 -20.26 -22.66 -2.10
C ASN A 353 -20.46 -21.79 -3.35
N GLY A 354 -19.45 -20.97 -3.71
CA GLY A 354 -19.43 -20.11 -4.87
C GLY A 354 -18.67 -20.71 -6.06
N ASN A 355 -18.80 -20.07 -7.21
CA ASN A 355 -18.03 -20.37 -8.41
C ASN A 355 -16.94 -19.28 -8.57
N ILE A 356 -15.86 -19.44 -7.80
CA ILE A 356 -14.77 -18.48 -7.78
C ILE A 356 -13.73 -18.85 -8.84
N THR A 357 -13.40 -17.92 -9.71
CA THR A 357 -12.44 -18.12 -10.79
C THR A 357 -11.37 -17.01 -10.80
N MET A 358 -10.13 -17.40 -11.06
CA MET A 358 -9.05 -16.46 -11.35
C MET A 358 -9.04 -16.19 -12.86
N THR A 359 -8.89 -14.92 -13.21
CA THR A 359 -8.65 -14.50 -14.61
C THR A 359 -7.18 -14.19 -14.81
N SER A 360 -6.60 -14.63 -15.93
CA SER A 360 -5.22 -14.29 -16.27
C SER A 360 -5.08 -12.79 -16.48
N THR A 361 -4.02 -12.21 -15.91
CA THR A 361 -3.61 -10.81 -16.12
C THR A 361 -2.83 -10.61 -17.42
N ILE A 362 -2.62 -11.68 -18.23
CA ILE A 362 -1.92 -11.52 -19.50
C ILE A 362 -2.81 -10.69 -20.43
N VAL A 363 -2.51 -9.41 -20.53
CA VAL A 363 -2.95 -8.55 -21.62
C VAL A 363 -1.99 -8.84 -22.78
N ASP A 364 -2.49 -9.49 -23.83
CA ASP A 364 -1.75 -9.69 -25.10
C ASP A 364 -1.30 -8.35 -25.70
#